data_144d3989c3255a7fae7a451eba55ccd7
#
_entry.id   144d3989c3255a7fae7a451eba55ccd7
#
_cell.length_a   1.000
_cell.length_b   1.000
_cell.length_c   1.000
_cell.angle_alpha   90.00
_cell.angle_beta   90.00
_cell.angle_gamma   90.00
#
_symmetry.space_group_name_H-M   'P 1'
#
loop_
_entity.id
_entity.type
_entity.pdbx_description
1 polymer ?
#
loop_
_entity_poly.entity_id
_entity_poly.type
_entity_poly.pdbx_seq_one_letter_code
_entity_poly.pdbx_strand_id
1 'polypeptide(L)'
;MTNTRRISTIAILSAISFVLMYFDFPLLPAATFLKIEFSILPVLVGLVVMDLPAALGILLLRSLLKLLLNSQGVNTYIGLPMNIVALGVFVIAFGLIWKKERSTLRFLLASLAGTIGLTSAMLVLNYVYAVPLYAQFANFDIREIIGLSNYLMTMVLPFNLIEGLIFAVSFWLLYLLLKPTLKHYER
;
A
#
# COMPACT_ATOMS: atom_id res chain seq x y z
N MET A 1 6.09 17.85 17.88
CA MET A 1 5.78 16.65 18.72
C MET A 1 7.00 16.25 19.52
N THR A 2 6.83 15.82 20.79
CA THR A 2 7.92 15.19 21.57
C THR A 2 8.26 13.83 20.96
N ASN A 3 9.51 13.36 21.14
CA ASN A 3 9.94 12.06 20.60
C ASN A 3 9.07 10.91 21.11
N THR A 4 8.70 10.89 22.37
CA THR A 4 7.81 9.88 22.96
C THR A 4 6.45 9.83 22.28
N ARG A 5 5.82 10.99 22.06
CA ARG A 5 4.52 11.09 21.40
C ARG A 5 4.60 10.60 19.93
N ARG A 6 5.69 10.92 19.24
CA ARG A 6 5.94 10.46 17.86
C ARG A 6 6.03 8.94 17.80
N ILE A 7 6.85 8.32 18.65
CA ILE A 7 7.02 6.86 18.71
C ILE A 7 5.69 6.18 19.04
N SER A 8 4.95 6.66 20.03
CA SER A 8 3.64 6.10 20.41
C SER A 8 2.64 6.20 19.25
N THR A 9 2.61 7.32 18.52
CA THR A 9 1.71 7.48 17.36
C THR A 9 2.08 6.51 16.23
N ILE A 10 3.37 6.34 15.93
CA ILE A 10 3.83 5.35 14.95
C ILE A 10 3.39 3.95 15.36
N ALA A 11 3.60 3.56 16.63
CA ALA A 11 3.23 2.24 17.13
C ALA A 11 1.71 1.98 17.01
N ILE A 12 0.88 2.94 17.42
CA ILE A 12 -0.59 2.83 17.34
C ILE A 12 -1.05 2.71 15.88
N LEU A 13 -0.56 3.60 14.99
CA LEU A 13 -0.95 3.56 13.59
C LEU A 13 -0.46 2.28 12.90
N SER A 14 0.70 1.76 13.28
CA SER A 14 1.20 0.47 12.77
C SER A 14 0.34 -0.70 13.22
N ALA A 15 -0.12 -0.70 14.48
CA ALA A 15 -1.01 -1.73 15.00
C ALA A 15 -2.38 -1.70 14.30
N ILE A 16 -2.97 -0.51 14.12
CA ILE A 16 -4.23 -0.34 13.37
C ILE A 16 -4.03 -0.80 11.92
N SER A 17 -2.94 -0.38 11.29
CA SER A 17 -2.60 -0.78 9.92
C SER A 17 -2.48 -2.30 9.79
N PHE A 18 -1.79 -2.95 10.74
CA PHE A 18 -1.68 -4.40 10.78
C PHE A 18 -3.04 -5.09 10.92
N VAL A 19 -3.91 -4.61 11.80
CA VAL A 19 -5.26 -5.16 11.96
C VAL A 19 -6.07 -5.05 10.65
N LEU A 20 -5.94 -3.94 9.92
CA LEU A 20 -6.62 -3.76 8.64
C LEU A 20 -6.16 -4.73 7.55
N MET A 21 -4.96 -5.32 7.66
CA MET A 21 -4.49 -6.35 6.74
C MET A 21 -5.26 -7.69 6.85
N TYR A 22 -6.05 -7.89 7.91
CA TYR A 22 -6.92 -9.06 8.03
C TYR A 22 -8.24 -8.93 7.24
N PHE A 23 -8.60 -7.70 6.88
CA PHE A 23 -9.82 -7.40 6.11
C PHE A 23 -9.47 -7.26 4.63
N ASP A 24 -8.95 -8.35 4.06
CA ASP A 24 -8.66 -8.43 2.64
C ASP A 24 -9.80 -9.07 1.86
N PHE A 25 -10.03 -8.62 0.64
CA PHE A 25 -11.04 -9.20 -0.26
C PHE A 25 -10.60 -9.13 -1.71
N PRO A 26 -10.98 -10.13 -2.53
CA PRO A 26 -10.65 -10.14 -3.95
C PRO A 26 -11.43 -9.04 -4.68
N LEU A 27 -10.73 -8.32 -5.55
CA LEU A 27 -11.33 -7.25 -6.35
C LEU A 27 -11.78 -7.74 -7.72
N LEU A 28 -11.02 -8.66 -8.31
CA LEU A 28 -11.27 -9.21 -9.64
C LEU A 28 -11.71 -10.67 -9.54
N PRO A 29 -12.90 -11.04 -10.08
CA PRO A 29 -13.34 -12.44 -10.08
C PRO A 29 -12.39 -13.40 -10.78
N ALA A 30 -11.70 -12.94 -11.82
CA ALA A 30 -10.71 -13.71 -12.58
C ALA A 30 -9.36 -13.89 -11.86
N ALA A 31 -9.11 -13.11 -10.79
CA ALA A 31 -7.85 -13.10 -10.06
C ALA A 31 -8.10 -12.99 -8.54
N THR A 32 -8.77 -13.98 -7.96
CA THR A 32 -9.16 -14.01 -6.54
C THR A 32 -7.98 -14.02 -5.57
N PHE A 33 -6.78 -14.31 -6.05
CA PHE A 33 -5.53 -14.24 -5.29
C PHE A 33 -4.99 -12.80 -5.17
N LEU A 34 -5.45 -11.86 -6.03
CA LEU A 34 -5.16 -10.44 -5.89
C LEU A 34 -6.23 -9.81 -5.00
N LYS A 35 -5.82 -9.43 -3.80
CA LYS A 35 -6.72 -8.92 -2.78
C LYS A 35 -6.35 -7.50 -2.39
N ILE A 36 -7.36 -6.67 -2.20
CA ILE A 36 -7.22 -5.32 -1.66
C ILE A 36 -7.43 -5.32 -0.15
N GLU A 37 -6.72 -4.45 0.54
CA GLU A 37 -6.85 -4.20 1.97
C GLU A 37 -6.57 -2.73 2.29
N PHE A 38 -7.07 -2.22 3.41
CA PHE A 38 -7.03 -0.78 3.71
C PHE A 38 -5.91 -0.37 4.67
N SER A 39 -4.89 -1.19 4.86
CA SER A 39 -3.77 -0.91 5.78
C SER A 39 -2.94 0.31 5.40
N ILE A 40 -3.02 0.76 4.14
CA ILE A 40 -2.39 1.99 3.67
C ILE A 40 -2.97 3.25 4.33
N LEU A 41 -4.24 3.24 4.76
CA LEU A 41 -4.89 4.43 5.30
C LEU A 41 -4.23 4.97 6.58
N PRO A 42 -3.91 4.15 7.60
CA PRO A 42 -3.14 4.64 8.75
C PRO A 42 -1.73 5.13 8.39
N VAL A 43 -1.10 4.56 7.35
CA VAL A 43 0.20 5.02 6.83
C VAL A 43 0.07 6.44 6.30
N LEU A 44 -0.96 6.71 5.49
CA LEU A 44 -1.24 8.05 4.94
C LEU A 44 -1.67 9.04 6.03
N VAL A 45 -2.38 8.60 7.07
CA VAL A 45 -2.64 9.43 8.26
C VAL A 45 -1.32 9.81 8.92
N GLY A 46 -0.40 8.87 9.10
CA GLY A 46 0.95 9.12 9.60
C GLY A 46 1.73 10.14 8.77
N LEU A 47 1.60 10.07 7.43
CA LEU A 47 2.18 11.06 6.52
C LEU A 47 1.66 12.47 6.78
N VAL A 48 0.35 12.61 7.03
CA VAL A 48 -0.30 13.91 7.23
C VAL A 48 -0.02 14.50 8.62
N VAL A 49 -0.08 13.65 9.65
CA VAL A 49 0.08 14.07 11.06
C VAL A 49 1.56 14.32 11.40
N MET A 50 2.46 13.60 10.78
CA MET A 50 3.89 13.65 11.06
C MET A 50 4.69 14.02 9.79
N ASP A 51 5.29 13.05 9.15
CA ASP A 51 6.14 13.23 7.97
C ASP A 51 6.31 11.92 7.18
N LEU A 52 7.01 12.03 6.04
CA LEU A 52 7.29 10.88 5.17
C LEU A 52 8.10 9.77 5.86
N PRO A 53 9.19 10.05 6.62
CA PRO A 53 9.89 9.02 7.37
C PRO A 53 9.01 8.27 8.37
N ALA A 54 8.10 8.97 9.08
CA ALA A 54 7.18 8.32 10.01
C ALA A 54 6.18 7.41 9.27
N ALA A 55 5.63 7.86 8.14
CA ALA A 55 4.75 7.05 7.30
C ALA A 55 5.45 5.77 6.80
N LEU A 56 6.67 5.88 6.31
CA LEU A 56 7.48 4.73 5.90
C LEU A 56 7.81 3.81 7.09
N GLY A 57 8.06 4.38 8.27
CA GLY A 57 8.23 3.63 9.51
C GLY A 57 6.97 2.82 9.88
N ILE A 58 5.78 3.41 9.74
CA ILE A 58 4.51 2.72 9.96
C ILE A 58 4.35 1.57 8.95
N LEU A 59 4.64 1.81 7.68
CA LEU A 59 4.57 0.81 6.62
C LEU A 59 5.50 -0.38 6.91
N LEU A 60 6.73 -0.14 7.33
CA LEU A 60 7.69 -1.19 7.67
C LEU A 60 7.28 -1.94 8.94
N LEU A 61 6.86 -1.23 9.99
CA LEU A 61 6.51 -1.85 11.27
C LEU A 61 5.24 -2.71 11.14
N ARG A 62 4.19 -2.26 10.41
CA ARG A 62 3.01 -3.09 10.16
C ARG A 62 3.36 -4.36 9.37
N SER A 63 4.30 -4.23 8.40
CA SER A 63 4.74 -5.36 7.59
C SER A 63 5.56 -6.35 8.41
N LEU A 64 6.38 -5.87 9.35
CA LEU A 64 7.06 -6.71 10.32
C LEU A 64 6.06 -7.46 11.22
N LEU A 65 5.02 -6.78 11.70
CA LEU A 65 3.95 -7.42 12.48
C LEU A 65 3.25 -8.52 11.66
N LYS A 66 2.95 -8.26 10.38
CA LYS A 66 2.38 -9.28 9.47
C LYS A 66 3.29 -10.49 9.32
N LEU A 67 4.59 -10.26 9.15
CA LEU A 67 5.57 -11.34 8.99
C LEU A 67 5.66 -12.21 10.26
N LEU A 68 5.67 -11.59 11.43
CA LEU A 68 5.87 -12.28 12.71
C LEU A 68 4.59 -12.94 13.24
N LEU A 69 3.43 -12.30 13.07
CA LEU A 69 2.19 -12.71 13.73
C LEU A 69 1.19 -13.39 12.80
N ASN A 70 1.28 -13.19 11.48
CA ASN A 70 0.34 -13.72 10.51
C ASN A 70 1.02 -14.08 9.18
N SER A 71 2.11 -14.85 9.24
CA SER A 71 2.76 -15.36 8.06
C SER A 71 1.99 -16.55 7.47
N GLN A 72 1.78 -16.52 6.15
CA GLN A 72 1.15 -17.58 5.36
C GLN A 72 2.19 -18.31 4.49
N GLY A 73 3.41 -18.46 4.99
CA GLY A 73 4.49 -19.14 4.30
C GLY A 73 4.92 -18.43 3.01
N VAL A 74 5.07 -19.17 1.91
CA VAL A 74 5.59 -18.68 0.63
C VAL A 74 4.85 -17.44 0.13
N ASN A 75 3.52 -17.39 0.27
CA ASN A 75 2.71 -16.25 -0.16
C ASN A 75 3.11 -14.95 0.58
N THR A 76 3.39 -15.03 1.88
CA THR A 76 3.85 -13.87 2.65
C THR A 76 5.27 -13.48 2.25
N TYR A 77 6.17 -14.45 2.09
CA TYR A 77 7.57 -14.15 1.75
C TYR A 77 7.72 -13.53 0.35
N ILE A 78 6.83 -13.86 -0.58
CA ILE A 78 6.82 -13.25 -1.91
C ILE A 78 6.01 -11.94 -1.90
N GLY A 79 4.78 -11.97 -1.41
CA GLY A 79 3.86 -10.84 -1.51
C GLY A 79 4.22 -9.64 -0.62
N LEU A 80 4.75 -9.88 0.59
CA LEU A 80 5.02 -8.80 1.54
C LEU A 80 6.12 -7.82 1.09
N PRO A 81 7.29 -8.27 0.58
CA PRO A 81 8.28 -7.36 0.01
C PRO A 81 7.73 -6.53 -1.16
N MET A 82 6.95 -7.16 -2.03
CA MET A 82 6.30 -6.46 -3.15
C MET A 82 5.34 -5.38 -2.66
N ASN A 83 4.51 -5.71 -1.66
CA ASN A 83 3.59 -4.76 -1.04
C ASN A 83 4.33 -3.58 -0.39
N ILE A 84 5.43 -3.83 0.33
CA ILE A 84 6.27 -2.79 0.93
C ILE A 84 6.80 -1.83 -0.16
N VAL A 85 7.35 -2.36 -1.23
CA VAL A 85 7.92 -1.54 -2.32
C VAL A 85 6.82 -0.75 -3.03
N ALA A 86 5.73 -1.41 -3.44
CA ALA A 86 4.66 -0.77 -4.20
C ALA A 86 3.94 0.32 -3.40
N LEU A 87 3.56 0.03 -2.14
CA LEU A 87 2.97 1.03 -1.26
C LEU A 87 3.97 2.10 -0.83
N GLY A 88 5.25 1.75 -0.68
CA GLY A 88 6.32 2.72 -0.44
C GLY A 88 6.42 3.74 -1.57
N VAL A 89 6.41 3.29 -2.82
CA VAL A 89 6.39 4.16 -4.00
C VAL A 89 5.15 5.07 -4.01
N PHE A 90 3.96 4.49 -3.72
CA PHE A 90 2.72 5.27 -3.61
C PHE A 90 2.84 6.37 -2.54
N VAL A 91 3.26 6.03 -1.32
CA VAL A 91 3.39 6.96 -0.19
C VAL A 91 4.42 8.06 -0.47
N ILE A 92 5.55 7.70 -1.08
CA ILE A 92 6.60 8.66 -1.45
C ILE A 92 6.07 9.65 -2.49
N ALA A 93 5.50 9.16 -3.60
CA ALA A 93 4.95 10.01 -4.65
C ALA A 93 3.86 10.94 -4.10
N PHE A 94 2.95 10.37 -3.30
CA PHE A 94 1.88 11.11 -2.64
C PHE A 94 2.41 12.18 -1.68
N GLY A 95 3.37 11.82 -0.84
CA GLY A 95 3.98 12.74 0.14
C GLY A 95 4.75 13.88 -0.50
N LEU A 96 5.51 13.61 -1.56
CA LEU A 96 6.30 14.64 -2.25
C LEU A 96 5.42 15.68 -2.98
N ILE A 97 4.26 15.26 -3.51
CA ILE A 97 3.40 16.13 -4.31
C ILE A 97 2.39 16.87 -3.42
N TRP A 98 1.68 16.15 -2.53
CA TRP A 98 0.55 16.72 -1.81
C TRP A 98 0.93 17.40 -0.49
N LYS A 99 1.98 16.95 0.21
CA LYS A 99 2.33 17.51 1.52
C LYS A 99 2.77 18.96 1.46
N LYS A 100 3.34 19.41 0.34
CA LYS A 100 3.79 20.82 0.15
C LYS A 100 2.64 21.83 0.17
N GLU A 101 1.56 21.51 -0.50
CA GLU A 101 0.32 22.29 -0.56
C GLU A 101 -0.86 21.33 -0.59
N ARG A 102 -1.70 21.40 0.44
CA ARG A 102 -2.86 20.52 0.59
C ARG A 102 -4.06 21.00 -0.22
N SER A 103 -3.85 21.31 -1.52
CA SER A 103 -4.91 21.65 -2.45
C SER A 103 -5.52 20.38 -3.08
N THR A 104 -6.78 20.50 -3.53
CA THR A 104 -7.49 19.41 -4.22
C THR A 104 -6.77 18.99 -5.50
N LEU A 105 -6.24 19.96 -6.26
CA LEU A 105 -5.50 19.66 -7.48
C LEU A 105 -4.24 18.85 -7.19
N ARG A 106 -3.47 19.24 -6.18
CA ARG A 106 -2.26 18.49 -5.79
C ARG A 106 -2.62 17.12 -5.22
N PHE A 107 -3.75 16.98 -4.55
CA PHE A 107 -4.26 15.67 -4.13
C PHE A 107 -4.49 14.75 -5.33
N LEU A 108 -5.19 15.24 -6.37
CA LEU A 108 -5.44 14.48 -7.59
C LEU A 108 -4.15 14.09 -8.31
N LEU A 109 -3.20 15.04 -8.44
CA LEU A 109 -1.90 14.76 -9.05
C LEU A 109 -1.08 13.75 -8.23
N ALA A 110 -1.10 13.86 -6.90
CA ALA A 110 -0.43 12.93 -6.00
C ALA A 110 -1.03 11.52 -6.09
N SER A 111 -2.37 11.44 -6.12
CA SER A 111 -3.09 10.17 -6.28
C SER A 111 -2.79 9.51 -7.62
N LEU A 112 -2.78 10.28 -8.70
CA LEU A 112 -2.45 9.78 -10.03
C LEU A 112 -1.00 9.29 -10.10
N ALA A 113 -0.05 10.11 -9.65
CA ALA A 113 1.37 9.73 -9.62
C ALA A 113 1.63 8.52 -8.72
N GLY A 114 0.98 8.47 -7.55
CA GLY A 114 1.06 7.32 -6.64
C GLY A 114 0.51 6.05 -7.26
N THR A 115 -0.66 6.13 -7.91
CA THR A 115 -1.29 4.98 -8.59
C THR A 115 -0.44 4.47 -9.75
N ILE A 116 0.08 5.37 -10.60
CA ILE A 116 0.97 4.99 -11.71
C ILE A 116 2.25 4.36 -11.16
N GLY A 117 2.85 4.96 -10.13
CA GLY A 117 4.07 4.45 -9.51
C GLY A 117 3.88 3.07 -8.90
N LEU A 118 2.80 2.88 -8.12
CA LEU A 118 2.42 1.58 -7.54
C LEU A 118 2.21 0.53 -8.62
N THR A 119 1.42 0.86 -9.65
CA THR A 119 1.12 -0.06 -10.74
C THR A 119 2.38 -0.45 -11.51
N SER A 120 3.25 0.51 -11.82
CA SER A 120 4.52 0.24 -12.52
C SER A 120 5.45 -0.63 -11.68
N ALA A 121 5.57 -0.33 -10.37
CA ALA A 121 6.35 -1.16 -9.44
C ALA A 121 5.81 -2.59 -9.38
N MET A 122 4.48 -2.76 -9.29
CA MET A 122 3.87 -4.08 -9.25
C MET A 122 4.02 -4.86 -10.56
N LEU A 123 3.93 -4.21 -11.71
CA LEU A 123 4.19 -4.88 -13.00
C LEU A 123 5.64 -5.41 -13.06
N VAL A 124 6.61 -4.57 -12.71
CA VAL A 124 8.02 -4.98 -12.69
C VAL A 124 8.26 -6.08 -11.66
N LEU A 125 7.80 -5.91 -10.43
CA LEU A 125 7.99 -6.90 -9.36
C LEU A 125 7.29 -8.23 -9.65
N ASN A 126 6.11 -8.21 -10.25
CA ASN A 126 5.47 -9.45 -10.68
C ASN A 126 6.31 -10.17 -11.75
N TYR A 127 6.81 -9.42 -12.73
CA TYR A 127 7.61 -10.01 -13.83
C TYR A 127 8.94 -10.59 -13.34
N VAL A 128 9.73 -9.82 -12.56
CA VAL A 128 11.11 -10.19 -12.20
C VAL A 128 11.21 -10.98 -10.90
N TYR A 129 10.22 -10.89 -10.02
CA TYR A 129 10.30 -11.44 -8.67
C TYR A 129 9.20 -12.48 -8.39
N ALA A 130 7.90 -12.11 -8.47
CA ALA A 130 6.83 -13.01 -8.09
C ALA A 130 6.73 -14.23 -9.03
N VAL A 131 6.67 -14.02 -10.34
CA VAL A 131 6.50 -15.11 -11.32
C VAL A 131 7.57 -16.19 -11.17
N PRO A 132 8.88 -15.89 -11.14
CA PRO A 132 9.89 -16.94 -10.95
C PRO A 132 9.84 -17.57 -9.55
N LEU A 133 9.54 -16.82 -8.50
CA LEU A 133 9.52 -17.38 -7.14
C LEU A 133 8.31 -18.26 -6.88
N TYR A 134 7.14 -17.95 -7.44
CA TYR A 134 5.98 -18.82 -7.34
C TYR A 134 6.21 -20.14 -8.09
N ALA A 135 6.84 -20.13 -9.26
CA ALA A 135 7.21 -21.33 -9.96
C ALA A 135 8.19 -22.19 -9.13
N GLN A 136 9.18 -21.56 -8.48
CA GLN A 136 10.23 -22.29 -7.76
C GLN A 136 9.77 -22.79 -6.38
N PHE A 137 9.01 -21.99 -5.61
CA PHE A 137 8.73 -22.26 -4.19
C PHE A 137 7.27 -22.65 -3.90
N ALA A 138 6.35 -22.37 -4.82
CA ALA A 138 4.94 -22.70 -4.67
C ALA A 138 4.44 -23.78 -5.65
N ASN A 139 5.30 -24.31 -6.51
CA ASN A 139 4.94 -25.21 -7.61
C ASN A 139 3.80 -24.65 -8.48
N PHE A 140 3.78 -23.32 -8.67
CA PHE A 140 2.75 -22.61 -9.41
C PHE A 140 3.41 -21.76 -10.51
N ASP A 141 3.56 -22.34 -11.70
CA ASP A 141 4.12 -21.61 -12.83
C ASP A 141 3.03 -20.78 -13.53
N ILE A 142 3.04 -19.49 -13.24
CA ILE A 142 2.11 -18.52 -13.82
C ILE A 142 2.22 -18.46 -15.35
N ARG A 143 3.41 -18.71 -15.91
CA ARG A 143 3.65 -18.66 -17.36
C ARG A 143 2.93 -19.79 -18.07
N GLU A 144 2.95 -20.99 -17.49
CA GLU A 144 2.30 -22.18 -18.06
C GLU A 144 0.80 -22.19 -17.80
N ILE A 145 0.36 -21.82 -16.58
CA ILE A 145 -1.03 -21.96 -16.14
C ILE A 145 -1.92 -20.83 -16.67
N ILE A 146 -1.43 -19.60 -16.60
CA ILE A 146 -2.22 -18.38 -16.90
C ILE A 146 -1.76 -17.73 -18.22
N GLY A 147 -0.46 -17.83 -18.52
CA GLY A 147 0.21 -17.04 -19.53
C GLY A 147 0.68 -15.68 -19.02
N LEU A 148 1.98 -15.41 -19.18
CA LEU A 148 2.60 -14.21 -18.60
C LEU A 148 1.94 -12.90 -19.02
N SER A 149 1.67 -12.74 -20.34
CA SER A 149 1.03 -11.53 -20.86
C SER A 149 -0.39 -11.36 -20.32
N ASN A 150 -1.16 -12.44 -20.29
CA ASN A 150 -2.51 -12.43 -19.73
C ASN A 150 -2.48 -12.05 -18.25
N TYR A 151 -1.62 -12.66 -17.45
CA TYR A 151 -1.46 -12.34 -16.03
C TYR A 151 -1.13 -10.86 -15.81
N LEU A 152 -0.11 -10.33 -16.48
CA LEU A 152 0.33 -8.97 -16.27
C LEU A 152 -0.68 -7.92 -16.78
N MET A 153 -1.25 -8.12 -17.98
CA MET A 153 -2.07 -7.10 -18.64
C MET A 153 -3.55 -7.16 -18.25
N THR A 154 -4.09 -8.34 -17.96
CA THR A 154 -5.52 -8.47 -17.66
C THR A 154 -5.82 -8.64 -16.17
N MET A 155 -4.81 -8.94 -15.34
CA MET A 155 -4.98 -9.13 -13.90
C MET A 155 -4.19 -8.08 -13.11
N VAL A 156 -2.85 -8.07 -13.20
CA VAL A 156 -2.00 -7.20 -12.38
C VAL A 156 -2.22 -5.72 -12.71
N LEU A 157 -2.20 -5.34 -13.98
CA LEU A 157 -2.37 -3.94 -14.41
C LEU A 157 -3.73 -3.36 -13.95
N PRO A 158 -4.89 -3.92 -14.31
CA PRO A 158 -6.16 -3.35 -13.91
C PRO A 158 -6.39 -3.42 -12.41
N PHE A 159 -5.94 -4.48 -11.74
CA PHE A 159 -6.03 -4.57 -10.28
C PHE A 159 -5.34 -3.39 -9.59
N ASN A 160 -4.07 -3.13 -9.90
CA ASN A 160 -3.30 -2.08 -9.23
C ASN A 160 -3.77 -0.66 -9.60
N LEU A 161 -4.29 -0.45 -10.81
CA LEU A 161 -4.93 0.83 -11.18
C LEU A 161 -6.18 1.08 -10.33
N ILE A 162 -7.05 0.08 -10.20
CA ILE A 162 -8.28 0.20 -9.41
C ILE A 162 -7.93 0.32 -7.91
N GLU A 163 -6.98 -0.46 -7.42
CA GLU A 163 -6.48 -0.41 -6.05
C GLU A 163 -6.00 1.00 -5.68
N GLY A 164 -5.15 1.61 -6.50
CA GLY A 164 -4.65 2.95 -6.27
C GLY A 164 -5.76 4.01 -6.28
N LEU A 165 -6.77 3.89 -7.15
CA LEU A 165 -7.95 4.76 -7.14
C LEU A 165 -8.79 4.58 -5.88
N ILE A 166 -9.02 3.34 -5.44
CA ILE A 166 -9.73 3.05 -4.19
C ILE A 166 -8.98 3.65 -3.00
N PHE A 167 -7.66 3.51 -2.94
CA PHE A 167 -6.86 4.12 -1.88
C PHE A 167 -7.00 5.65 -1.87
N ALA A 168 -6.94 6.29 -3.03
CA ALA A 168 -7.10 7.73 -3.15
C ALA A 168 -8.48 8.20 -2.66
N VAL A 169 -9.56 7.57 -3.12
CA VAL A 169 -10.93 7.91 -2.72
C VAL A 169 -11.12 7.67 -1.22
N SER A 170 -10.74 6.51 -0.72
CA SER A 170 -10.88 6.15 0.69
C SER A 170 -10.09 7.11 1.59
N PHE A 171 -8.87 7.46 1.19
CA PHE A 171 -8.07 8.40 1.95
C PHE A 171 -8.62 9.83 1.88
N TRP A 172 -9.17 10.27 0.74
CA TRP A 172 -9.82 11.57 0.64
C TRP A 172 -11.00 11.69 1.61
N LEU A 173 -11.87 10.68 1.64
CA LEU A 173 -13.00 10.64 2.58
C LEU A 173 -12.52 10.67 4.03
N LEU A 174 -11.54 9.84 4.38
CA LEU A 174 -10.95 9.81 5.71
C LEU A 174 -10.31 11.16 6.07
N TYR A 175 -9.60 11.79 5.15
CA TYR A 175 -8.97 13.10 5.35
C TYR A 175 -10.02 14.19 5.62
N LEU A 176 -11.15 14.20 4.88
CA LEU A 176 -12.23 15.15 5.12
C LEU A 176 -12.81 15.01 6.53
N LEU A 177 -13.01 13.77 6.99
CA LEU A 177 -13.49 13.49 8.35
C LEU A 177 -12.49 13.90 9.43
N LEU A 178 -11.19 13.70 9.19
CA LEU A 178 -10.13 14.04 10.15
C LEU A 178 -9.71 15.52 10.10
N LYS A 179 -10.02 16.24 9.03
CA LYS A 179 -9.57 17.62 8.80
C LYS A 179 -9.83 18.58 9.99
N PRO A 180 -10.99 18.55 10.69
CA PRO A 180 -11.22 19.40 11.86
C PRO A 180 -10.22 19.13 12.98
N THR A 181 -9.91 17.85 13.22
CA THR A 181 -8.96 17.42 14.26
C THR A 181 -7.52 17.72 13.85
N LEU A 182 -7.17 17.53 12.56
CA LEU A 182 -5.83 17.76 12.04
C LEU A 182 -5.40 19.23 12.11
N LYS A 183 -6.31 20.18 11.97
CA LYS A 183 -6.03 21.62 12.15
C LYS A 183 -5.40 21.95 13.51
N HIS A 184 -5.64 21.14 14.53
CA HIS A 184 -5.06 21.29 15.87
C HIS A 184 -3.58 20.86 15.93
N TYR A 185 -3.13 20.03 14.98
CA TYR A 185 -1.76 19.51 14.90
C TYR A 185 -0.89 20.26 13.88
N GLU A 186 -1.49 21.15 13.09
CA GLU A 186 -0.82 21.95 12.04
C GLU A 186 -0.27 23.29 12.56
N ARG A 187 -0.42 23.57 13.89
CA ARG A 187 0.12 24.75 14.56
C ARG A 187 1.52 24.53 15.11
#